data_dc0483a3d8ea6fa1739ab251fb03d7d5
#
_entry.id   dc0483a3d8ea6fa1739ab251fb03d7d5
#
_cell.length_a   1.000
_cell.length_b   1.000
_cell.length_c   1.000
_cell.angle_alpha   90.00
_cell.angle_beta   90.00
_cell.angle_gamma   90.00
#
_symmetry.space_group_name_H-M   'P 1'
#
loop_
_entity.id
_entity.type
_entity.pdbx_description
1 polymer ?
#
loop_
_entity_poly.entity_id
_entity_poly.type
_entity_poly.pdbx_seq_one_letter_code
_entity_poly.pdbx_strand_id
1 'polypeptide(L)'
;MSLSQALSIAMSGLRANQLGLSLTSANVANSDTPGYIRKTVNQIQTYTGSVGAGVSVTGVNRELDLYLQQQIRTEQSGASYADLRSSMLSSLQSIYGTPGGTGTLETAFNNLVTAVQGLSTSSDSQSARIGVLNAAQSLTQQLNSMSGGIQSLRSQAEAGLNSAVNTANTAMQQIVNLNTQLQSGNTSDAAAAALKDQRDQYVDQLSQLMDIRVIENGNNQIQVFTNSGVQLVGAEASTLSFNPQGTVTPNTQWDADPTKSTLGTLAVHFPNGGSLNLIQTNSIRSGTIAGYLELRDKTLVQAQTQLDQFAANMSSLLSDKTTAGTAVSSGASNGFDLDLSGLQNGNVIHLTYTDAGNVQHQLSLVRVNDPSVLPLSNNATTDPNDQVIGIDFSAGMASVTSQLNAALGSAGLQFSNTGSTLRVLDNGVGTATVNAASVTSTTSSLQGGSGEVPLFTDGNALYTGAITAAGQQSVGLAARIRVNSQLVGDPAKLVQYNATTPSGDTTRPDFLYQQLTAGKSLYSPSTGFGTSTLPFQATLSNFSQQIASAQGQAADTAKQIADGQDVVLSTLQQKFNSQSGVNIDEEMAHLLSLQNAYAANARVMSTVKQMFDSLMQV
;
A
#
# COMPACT_ATOMS: atom_id res chain seq x y z
N MET A 1 -14.29 -71.65 -23.39
CA MET A 1 -15.05 -70.60 -22.64
C MET A 1 -16.49 -71.08 -22.55
N SER A 2 -17.10 -71.02 -21.36
CA SER A 2 -18.54 -71.27 -21.24
C SER A 2 -19.34 -70.10 -21.85
N LEU A 3 -20.53 -70.36 -22.37
CA LEU A 3 -21.42 -69.32 -22.94
C LEU A 3 -21.73 -68.24 -21.86
N SER A 4 -21.87 -68.64 -20.59
CA SER A 4 -22.08 -67.72 -19.47
C SER A 4 -20.84 -66.81 -19.22
N GLN A 5 -19.64 -67.31 -19.44
CA GLN A 5 -18.41 -66.53 -19.33
C GLN A 5 -18.29 -65.52 -20.48
N ALA A 6 -18.60 -65.92 -21.74
CA ALA A 6 -18.62 -65.01 -22.86
C ALA A 6 -19.65 -63.88 -22.70
N LEU A 7 -20.83 -64.19 -22.13
CA LEU A 7 -21.86 -63.22 -21.80
C LEU A 7 -21.37 -62.22 -20.73
N SER A 8 -20.72 -62.72 -19.64
CA SER A 8 -20.18 -61.88 -18.57
C SER A 8 -19.12 -60.92 -19.10
N ILE A 9 -18.21 -61.43 -19.97
CA ILE A 9 -17.16 -60.61 -20.60
C ILE A 9 -17.79 -59.51 -21.48
N ALA A 10 -18.75 -59.85 -22.34
CA ALA A 10 -19.45 -58.91 -23.19
C ALA A 10 -20.22 -57.84 -22.40
N MET A 11 -20.89 -58.23 -21.31
CA MET A 11 -21.60 -57.32 -20.41
C MET A 11 -20.65 -56.37 -19.69
N SER A 12 -19.50 -56.86 -19.22
CA SER A 12 -18.50 -56.00 -18.56
C SER A 12 -17.90 -54.96 -19.55
N GLY A 13 -17.57 -55.40 -20.77
CA GLY A 13 -17.12 -54.52 -21.84
C GLY A 13 -18.14 -53.46 -22.25
N LEU A 14 -19.44 -53.88 -22.31
CA LEU A 14 -20.53 -52.96 -22.65
C LEU A 14 -20.71 -51.87 -21.61
N ARG A 15 -20.65 -52.19 -20.32
CA ARG A 15 -20.73 -51.22 -19.21
C ARG A 15 -19.54 -50.26 -19.24
N ALA A 16 -18.32 -50.77 -19.46
CA ALA A 16 -17.13 -49.95 -19.55
C ALA A 16 -17.19 -48.96 -20.73
N ASN A 17 -17.64 -49.44 -21.92
CA ASN A 17 -17.82 -48.59 -23.10
C ASN A 17 -18.95 -47.55 -22.92
N GLN A 18 -20.03 -47.90 -22.22
CA GLN A 18 -21.13 -46.99 -21.93
C GLN A 18 -20.68 -45.83 -21.04
N LEU A 19 -19.89 -46.11 -19.98
CA LEU A 19 -19.30 -45.08 -19.13
C LEU A 19 -18.29 -44.22 -19.92
N GLY A 20 -17.43 -44.86 -20.74
CA GLY A 20 -16.52 -44.15 -21.63
C GLY A 20 -17.24 -43.18 -22.57
N LEU A 21 -18.32 -43.63 -23.25
CA LEU A 21 -19.16 -42.79 -24.11
C LEU A 21 -19.73 -41.58 -23.34
N SER A 22 -20.24 -41.83 -22.14
CA SER A 22 -20.79 -40.75 -21.31
C SER A 22 -19.73 -39.71 -20.93
N LEU A 23 -18.52 -40.14 -20.52
CA LEU A 23 -17.44 -39.24 -20.16
C LEU A 23 -16.87 -38.48 -21.37
N THR A 24 -16.65 -39.16 -22.50
CA THR A 24 -16.20 -38.51 -23.74
C THR A 24 -17.22 -37.48 -24.23
N SER A 25 -18.53 -37.79 -24.15
CA SER A 25 -19.55 -36.81 -24.45
C SER A 25 -19.56 -35.62 -23.48
N ALA A 26 -19.33 -35.85 -22.19
CA ALA A 26 -19.20 -34.80 -21.20
C ALA A 26 -17.94 -33.95 -21.44
N ASN A 27 -16.79 -34.55 -21.80
CA ASN A 27 -15.57 -33.85 -22.17
C ASN A 27 -15.82 -32.91 -23.37
N VAL A 28 -16.44 -33.42 -24.44
CA VAL A 28 -16.77 -32.62 -25.63
C VAL A 28 -17.73 -31.47 -25.29
N ALA A 29 -18.76 -31.74 -24.50
CA ALA A 29 -19.76 -30.73 -24.12
C ALA A 29 -19.15 -29.61 -23.23
N ASN A 30 -18.08 -29.89 -22.49
CA ASN A 30 -17.43 -28.96 -21.59
C ASN A 30 -16.04 -28.50 -22.05
N SER A 31 -15.67 -28.71 -23.30
CA SER A 31 -14.37 -28.32 -23.86
C SER A 31 -14.03 -26.85 -23.66
N ASP A 32 -15.03 -25.97 -23.74
CA ASP A 32 -14.89 -24.53 -23.57
C ASP A 32 -15.29 -24.06 -22.16
N THR A 33 -15.59 -24.97 -21.23
CA THR A 33 -15.94 -24.61 -19.85
C THR A 33 -14.66 -24.31 -19.06
N PRO A 34 -14.47 -23.07 -18.54
CA PRO A 34 -13.28 -22.74 -17.77
C PRO A 34 -13.09 -23.64 -16.54
N GLY A 35 -11.88 -24.16 -16.36
CA GLY A 35 -11.55 -25.04 -15.22
C GLY A 35 -12.03 -26.48 -15.36
N TYR A 36 -12.62 -26.86 -16.48
CA TYR A 36 -12.96 -28.26 -16.75
C TYR A 36 -11.69 -29.06 -17.09
N ILE A 37 -11.52 -30.20 -16.41
CA ILE A 37 -10.40 -31.10 -16.62
C ILE A 37 -10.90 -32.36 -17.35
N ARG A 38 -10.14 -32.80 -18.35
CA ARG A 38 -10.40 -34.02 -19.11
C ARG A 38 -10.54 -35.22 -18.17
N LYS A 39 -11.60 -36.02 -18.38
CA LYS A 39 -11.92 -37.21 -17.59
C LYS A 39 -11.80 -38.46 -18.43
N THR A 40 -11.15 -39.49 -17.87
CA THR A 40 -10.97 -40.79 -18.52
C THR A 40 -11.44 -41.92 -17.60
N VAL A 41 -11.81 -43.05 -18.22
CA VAL A 41 -12.20 -44.26 -17.48
C VAL A 41 -10.96 -45.04 -17.12
N ASN A 42 -10.78 -45.34 -15.84
CA ASN A 42 -9.74 -46.25 -15.37
C ASN A 42 -10.28 -47.70 -15.40
N GLN A 43 -9.65 -48.59 -16.19
CA GLN A 43 -10.06 -49.97 -16.41
C GLN A 43 -8.95 -50.95 -16.07
N ILE A 44 -9.33 -52.04 -15.43
CA ILE A 44 -8.44 -53.18 -15.19
C ILE A 44 -9.01 -54.46 -15.75
N GLN A 45 -8.16 -55.37 -16.21
CA GLN A 45 -8.54 -56.69 -16.61
C GLN A 45 -8.89 -57.52 -15.36
N THR A 46 -10.01 -58.23 -15.40
CA THR A 46 -10.39 -59.21 -14.35
C THR A 46 -10.03 -60.60 -14.77
N TYR A 47 -9.68 -61.44 -13.81
CA TYR A 47 -9.30 -62.84 -14.03
C TYR A 47 -10.23 -63.77 -13.21
N THR A 48 -10.56 -64.92 -13.74
CA THR A 48 -11.16 -66.02 -13.01
C THR A 48 -10.23 -67.23 -13.14
N GLY A 49 -9.46 -67.50 -12.12
CA GLY A 49 -8.33 -68.44 -12.19
C GLY A 49 -7.23 -67.90 -13.07
N SER A 50 -6.75 -68.67 -14.07
CA SER A 50 -5.74 -68.27 -15.02
C SER A 50 -6.28 -67.66 -16.33
N VAL A 51 -7.60 -67.48 -16.43
CA VAL A 51 -8.27 -67.03 -17.69
C VAL A 51 -8.85 -65.64 -17.49
N GLY A 52 -8.69 -64.77 -18.46
CA GLY A 52 -9.30 -63.42 -18.46
C GLY A 52 -10.83 -63.51 -18.39
N ALA A 53 -11.45 -62.81 -17.43
CA ALA A 53 -12.86 -62.87 -17.11
C ALA A 53 -13.65 -61.63 -17.57
N GLY A 54 -12.96 -60.58 -18.07
CA GLY A 54 -13.58 -59.36 -18.55
C GLY A 54 -12.81 -58.08 -18.11
N VAL A 55 -13.51 -56.98 -18.07
CA VAL A 55 -13.00 -55.67 -17.70
C VAL A 55 -13.79 -55.15 -16.51
N SER A 56 -13.11 -54.59 -15.50
CA SER A 56 -13.75 -53.86 -14.41
C SER A 56 -13.34 -52.39 -14.48
N VAL A 57 -14.31 -51.51 -14.37
CA VAL A 57 -14.05 -50.08 -14.18
C VAL A 57 -13.70 -49.88 -12.70
N THR A 58 -12.54 -49.31 -12.44
CA THR A 58 -12.04 -48.99 -11.09
C THR A 58 -12.28 -47.55 -10.66
N GLY A 59 -12.69 -46.70 -11.63
CA GLY A 59 -12.98 -45.28 -11.32
C GLY A 59 -12.89 -44.38 -12.54
N VAL A 60 -13.08 -43.10 -12.30
CA VAL A 60 -12.85 -42.00 -13.25
C VAL A 60 -11.60 -41.26 -12.86
N ASN A 61 -10.65 -41.16 -13.80
CA ASN A 61 -9.44 -40.40 -13.61
C ASN A 61 -9.61 -38.98 -14.16
N ARG A 62 -9.02 -37.98 -13.52
CA ARG A 62 -8.84 -36.61 -14.02
C ARG A 62 -7.40 -36.52 -14.55
N GLU A 63 -7.27 -36.15 -15.81
CA GLU A 63 -5.96 -35.93 -16.44
C GLU A 63 -5.37 -34.60 -15.95
N LEU A 64 -4.88 -34.58 -14.71
CA LEU A 64 -4.44 -33.39 -14.00
C LEU A 64 -2.98 -33.48 -13.63
N ASP A 65 -2.18 -32.52 -14.08
CA ASP A 65 -0.83 -32.26 -13.56
C ASP A 65 -0.90 -31.35 -12.33
N LEU A 66 -0.82 -31.97 -11.15
CA LEU A 66 -0.89 -31.26 -9.86
C LEU A 66 0.24 -30.26 -9.66
N TYR A 67 1.45 -30.55 -10.19
CA TYR A 67 2.58 -29.65 -10.08
C TYR A 67 2.34 -28.37 -10.91
N LEU A 68 1.88 -28.54 -12.14
CA LEU A 68 1.57 -27.43 -13.02
C LEU A 68 0.40 -26.58 -12.47
N GLN A 69 -0.63 -27.22 -11.91
CA GLN A 69 -1.73 -26.53 -11.25
C GLN A 69 -1.25 -25.69 -10.06
N GLN A 70 -0.35 -26.24 -9.23
CA GLN A 70 0.22 -25.52 -8.10
C GLN A 70 1.06 -24.31 -8.57
N GLN A 71 1.81 -24.49 -9.65
CA GLN A 71 2.59 -23.41 -10.24
C GLN A 71 1.68 -22.29 -10.77
N ILE A 72 0.60 -22.65 -11.48
CA ILE A 72 -0.41 -21.68 -11.94
C ILE A 72 -0.98 -20.87 -10.77
N ARG A 73 -1.35 -21.51 -9.66
CA ARG A 73 -1.89 -20.84 -8.47
C ARG A 73 -0.90 -19.85 -7.86
N THR A 74 0.38 -20.19 -7.87
CA THR A 74 1.44 -19.28 -7.39
C THR A 74 1.57 -18.07 -8.30
N GLU A 75 1.65 -18.28 -9.62
CA GLU A 75 1.76 -17.19 -10.58
C GLU A 75 0.48 -16.37 -10.69
N GLN A 76 -0.68 -16.97 -10.51
CA GLN A 76 -1.97 -16.26 -10.45
C GLN A 76 -2.01 -15.24 -9.30
N SER A 77 -1.48 -15.63 -8.13
CA SER A 77 -1.34 -14.70 -7.00
C SER A 77 -0.40 -13.54 -7.33
N GLY A 78 0.74 -13.84 -7.98
CA GLY A 78 1.72 -12.84 -8.42
C GLY A 78 1.14 -11.87 -9.46
N ALA A 79 0.46 -12.40 -10.47
CA ALA A 79 -0.18 -11.60 -11.52
C ALA A 79 -1.27 -10.70 -10.94
N SER A 80 -2.19 -11.24 -10.13
CA SER A 80 -3.26 -10.44 -9.51
C SER A 80 -2.74 -9.31 -8.62
N TYR A 81 -1.63 -9.53 -7.89
CA TYR A 81 -0.94 -8.48 -7.13
C TYR A 81 -0.35 -7.41 -8.06
N ALA A 82 0.36 -7.84 -9.12
CA ALA A 82 1.05 -6.94 -10.05
C ALA A 82 0.05 -6.08 -10.85
N ASP A 83 -1.04 -6.67 -11.34
CA ASP A 83 -2.10 -5.99 -12.07
C ASP A 83 -2.79 -4.91 -11.25
N LEU A 84 -3.18 -5.26 -10.02
CA LEU A 84 -3.78 -4.31 -9.10
C LEU A 84 -2.84 -3.13 -8.86
N ARG A 85 -1.57 -3.43 -8.58
CA ARG A 85 -0.55 -2.42 -8.31
C ARG A 85 -0.29 -1.53 -9.53
N SER A 86 -0.20 -2.10 -10.73
CA SER A 86 -0.06 -1.39 -12.00
C SER A 86 -1.23 -0.44 -12.25
N SER A 87 -2.46 -0.91 -12.08
CA SER A 87 -3.68 -0.12 -12.26
C SER A 87 -3.75 1.06 -11.27
N MET A 88 -3.47 0.82 -10.00
CA MET A 88 -3.54 1.84 -8.95
C MET A 88 -2.41 2.87 -9.08
N LEU A 89 -1.18 2.45 -9.44
CA LEU A 89 -0.07 3.37 -9.68
C LEU A 89 -0.26 4.20 -10.96
N SER A 90 -0.86 3.64 -12.00
CA SER A 90 -1.27 4.40 -13.18
C SER A 90 -2.32 5.48 -12.83
N SER A 91 -3.27 5.15 -11.96
CA SER A 91 -4.24 6.10 -11.45
C SER A 91 -3.58 7.19 -10.61
N LEU A 92 -2.60 6.83 -9.77
CA LEU A 92 -1.80 7.76 -8.98
C LEU A 92 -0.96 8.69 -9.89
N GLN A 93 -0.30 8.16 -10.91
CA GLN A 93 0.43 8.93 -11.91
C GLN A 93 -0.48 9.94 -12.60
N SER A 94 -1.72 9.56 -12.91
CA SER A 94 -2.69 10.47 -13.52
C SER A 94 -3.05 11.66 -12.62
N ILE A 95 -3.01 11.51 -11.29
CA ILE A 95 -3.22 12.60 -10.32
C ILE A 95 -2.05 13.59 -10.36
N TYR A 96 -0.81 13.09 -10.47
CA TYR A 96 0.38 13.95 -10.56
C TYR A 96 0.57 14.58 -11.95
N GLY A 97 0.04 13.93 -12.98
CA GLY A 97 0.25 14.30 -14.38
C GLY A 97 1.62 13.86 -14.91
N THR A 98 1.83 14.04 -16.20
CA THR A 98 3.13 13.75 -16.83
C THR A 98 4.11 14.89 -16.58
N PRO A 99 5.40 14.62 -16.28
CA PRO A 99 6.40 15.66 -16.11
C PRO A 99 6.43 16.66 -17.28
N GLY A 100 6.43 17.96 -16.97
CA GLY A 100 6.37 19.03 -17.97
C GLY A 100 5.00 19.26 -18.63
N GLY A 101 3.96 18.49 -18.24
CA GLY A 101 2.59 18.65 -18.74
C GLY A 101 1.87 19.86 -18.15
N THR A 102 0.81 20.31 -18.82
CA THR A 102 -0.08 21.34 -18.28
C THR A 102 -0.92 20.77 -17.11
N GLY A 103 -1.17 21.58 -16.07
CA GLY A 103 -1.96 21.16 -14.91
C GLY A 103 -1.20 20.28 -13.89
N THR A 104 0.13 20.19 -14.00
CA THR A 104 0.97 19.51 -12.99
C THR A 104 1.28 20.43 -11.81
N LEU A 105 1.69 19.84 -10.69
CA LEU A 105 2.17 20.59 -9.52
C LEU A 105 3.34 21.51 -9.90
N GLU A 106 4.28 21.00 -10.70
CA GLU A 106 5.43 21.78 -11.21
C GLU A 106 4.98 23.01 -12.00
N THR A 107 4.04 22.85 -12.93
CA THR A 107 3.54 23.97 -13.74
C THR A 107 2.81 25.01 -12.89
N ALA A 108 1.98 24.57 -11.93
CA ALA A 108 1.28 25.47 -11.02
C ALA A 108 2.28 26.23 -10.11
N PHE A 109 3.33 25.57 -9.64
CA PHE A 109 4.40 26.19 -8.87
C PHE A 109 5.21 27.19 -9.71
N ASN A 110 5.61 26.84 -10.93
CA ASN A 110 6.34 27.72 -11.84
C ASN A 110 5.52 28.96 -12.21
N ASN A 111 4.19 28.85 -12.33
CA ASN A 111 3.30 30.00 -12.52
C ASN A 111 3.32 30.94 -11.32
N LEU A 112 3.37 30.42 -10.09
CA LEU A 112 3.53 31.24 -8.89
C LEU A 112 4.89 31.97 -8.89
N VAL A 113 5.98 31.25 -9.19
CA VAL A 113 7.33 31.85 -9.29
C VAL A 113 7.35 32.99 -10.30
N THR A 114 6.77 32.78 -11.49
CA THR A 114 6.68 33.80 -12.54
C THR A 114 5.84 35.01 -12.10
N ALA A 115 4.74 34.78 -11.39
CA ALA A 115 3.90 35.88 -10.88
C ALA A 115 4.65 36.69 -9.80
N VAL A 116 5.40 36.02 -8.90
CA VAL A 116 6.23 36.71 -7.89
C VAL A 116 7.39 37.46 -8.52
N GLN A 117 8.01 36.95 -9.60
CA GLN A 117 9.00 37.67 -10.39
C GLN A 117 8.39 38.94 -11.03
N GLY A 118 7.19 38.82 -11.57
CA GLY A 118 6.45 39.98 -12.09
C GLY A 118 6.17 41.04 -11.02
N LEU A 119 5.87 40.59 -9.79
CA LEU A 119 5.68 41.49 -8.63
C LEU A 119 7.00 42.18 -8.21
N SER A 120 8.13 41.44 -8.22
CA SER A 120 9.45 42.04 -7.93
C SER A 120 9.82 43.14 -8.91
N THR A 121 9.46 43.01 -10.19
CA THR A 121 9.73 44.04 -11.22
C THR A 121 8.73 45.20 -11.21
N SER A 122 7.53 45.03 -10.67
CA SER A 122 6.42 45.98 -10.67
C SER A 122 5.63 45.95 -9.38
N SER A 123 6.33 46.20 -8.23
CA SER A 123 5.79 46.05 -6.89
C SER A 123 4.66 47.06 -6.56
N ASP A 124 4.61 48.21 -7.21
CA ASP A 124 3.53 49.18 -7.12
C ASP A 124 2.26 48.80 -7.88
N SER A 125 2.35 47.83 -8.81
CA SER A 125 1.23 47.38 -9.64
C SER A 125 0.24 46.53 -8.83
N GLN A 126 -1.01 46.98 -8.71
CA GLN A 126 -2.10 46.23 -8.12
C GLN A 126 -2.38 44.93 -8.92
N SER A 127 -2.25 44.99 -10.25
CA SER A 127 -2.43 43.83 -11.13
C SER A 127 -1.40 42.73 -10.85
N ALA A 128 -0.11 43.11 -10.63
CA ALA A 128 0.93 42.16 -10.27
C ALA A 128 0.66 41.48 -8.93
N ARG A 129 0.21 42.23 -7.91
CA ARG A 129 -0.17 41.69 -6.58
C ARG A 129 -1.33 40.70 -6.68
N ILE A 130 -2.38 41.04 -7.44
CA ILE A 130 -3.52 40.14 -7.69
C ILE A 130 -3.06 38.90 -8.48
N GLY A 131 -2.13 39.06 -9.43
CA GLY A 131 -1.53 37.95 -10.19
C GLY A 131 -0.86 36.93 -9.30
N VAL A 132 -0.09 37.37 -8.30
CA VAL A 132 0.52 36.46 -7.30
C VAL A 132 -0.55 35.69 -6.51
N LEU A 133 -1.58 36.39 -6.02
CA LEU A 133 -2.65 35.74 -5.25
C LEU A 133 -3.43 34.70 -6.08
N ASN A 134 -3.72 35.01 -7.34
CA ASN A 134 -4.39 34.10 -8.25
C ASN A 134 -3.52 32.84 -8.54
N ALA A 135 -2.23 33.02 -8.80
CA ALA A 135 -1.30 31.91 -9.00
C ALA A 135 -1.16 31.06 -7.73
N ALA A 136 -1.07 31.69 -6.56
CA ALA A 136 -1.04 31.00 -5.26
C ALA A 136 -2.34 30.22 -5.00
N GLN A 137 -3.52 30.79 -5.32
CA GLN A 137 -4.81 30.11 -5.22
C GLN A 137 -4.88 28.88 -6.15
N SER A 138 -4.43 29.02 -7.40
CA SER A 138 -4.40 27.90 -8.35
C SER A 138 -3.50 26.77 -7.83
N LEU A 139 -2.33 27.09 -7.27
CA LEU A 139 -1.43 26.10 -6.70
C LEU A 139 -2.04 25.38 -5.48
N THR A 140 -2.69 26.14 -4.57
CA THR A 140 -3.35 25.51 -3.41
C THR A 140 -4.53 24.65 -3.82
N GLN A 141 -5.32 25.03 -4.82
CA GLN A 141 -6.39 24.21 -5.39
C GLN A 141 -5.85 22.92 -6.02
N GLN A 142 -4.72 23.01 -6.73
CA GLN A 142 -4.05 21.83 -7.31
C GLN A 142 -3.62 20.86 -6.21
N LEU A 143 -2.95 21.34 -5.15
CA LEU A 143 -2.54 20.51 -4.01
C LEU A 143 -3.74 19.84 -3.32
N ASN A 144 -4.82 20.61 -3.09
CA ASN A 144 -6.05 20.08 -2.48
C ASN A 144 -6.66 18.98 -3.37
N SER A 145 -6.73 19.19 -4.68
CA SER A 145 -7.26 18.22 -5.65
C SER A 145 -6.44 16.93 -5.68
N MET A 146 -5.09 17.06 -5.74
CA MET A 146 -4.19 15.91 -5.74
C MET A 146 -4.31 15.11 -4.44
N SER A 147 -4.32 15.78 -3.29
CA SER A 147 -4.53 15.11 -2.00
C SER A 147 -5.89 14.41 -1.95
N GLY A 148 -6.97 15.05 -2.42
CA GLY A 148 -8.29 14.45 -2.54
C GLY A 148 -8.30 13.19 -3.41
N GLY A 149 -7.58 13.24 -4.54
CA GLY A 149 -7.40 12.09 -5.44
C GLY A 149 -6.69 10.92 -4.73
N ILE A 150 -5.61 11.19 -4.00
CA ILE A 150 -4.90 10.15 -3.22
C ILE A 150 -5.80 9.52 -2.16
N GLN A 151 -6.58 10.34 -1.41
CA GLN A 151 -7.50 9.79 -0.39
C GLN A 151 -8.64 8.98 -1.03
N SER A 152 -9.07 9.34 -2.24
CA SER A 152 -10.03 8.53 -3.02
C SER A 152 -9.45 7.17 -3.38
N LEU A 153 -8.19 7.10 -3.84
CA LEU A 153 -7.51 5.82 -4.12
C LEU A 153 -7.33 4.99 -2.83
N ARG A 154 -7.01 5.61 -1.69
CA ARG A 154 -6.92 4.90 -0.41
C ARG A 154 -8.27 4.33 0.03
N SER A 155 -9.34 5.08 -0.18
CA SER A 155 -10.71 4.60 0.11
C SER A 155 -11.12 3.47 -0.84
N GLN A 156 -10.71 3.51 -2.10
CA GLN A 156 -10.92 2.41 -3.06
C GLN A 156 -10.14 1.15 -2.63
N ALA A 157 -8.90 1.32 -2.16
CA ALA A 157 -8.11 0.19 -1.65
C ALA A 157 -8.76 -0.44 -0.41
N GLU A 158 -9.30 0.36 0.50
CA GLU A 158 -10.04 -0.10 1.68
C GLU A 158 -11.30 -0.89 1.29
N ALA A 159 -12.11 -0.37 0.36
CA ALA A 159 -13.29 -1.05 -0.15
C ALA A 159 -12.95 -2.33 -0.91
N GLY A 160 -11.89 -2.31 -1.73
CA GLY A 160 -11.39 -3.47 -2.45
C GLY A 160 -10.90 -4.57 -1.51
N LEU A 161 -10.17 -4.20 -0.45
CA LEU A 161 -9.74 -5.13 0.59
C LEU A 161 -10.95 -5.81 1.27
N ASN A 162 -11.97 -5.04 1.64
CA ASN A 162 -13.20 -5.59 2.23
C ASN A 162 -13.90 -6.59 1.30
N SER A 163 -14.02 -6.24 0.01
CA SER A 163 -14.59 -7.13 -0.99
C SER A 163 -13.78 -8.41 -1.16
N ALA A 164 -12.44 -8.31 -1.22
CA ALA A 164 -11.53 -9.44 -1.35
C ALA A 164 -11.64 -10.40 -0.13
N VAL A 165 -11.74 -9.84 1.09
CA VAL A 165 -11.92 -10.62 2.33
C VAL A 165 -13.24 -11.39 2.30
N ASN A 166 -14.33 -10.76 1.91
CA ASN A 166 -15.63 -11.42 1.80
C ASN A 166 -15.63 -12.53 0.76
N THR A 167 -15.00 -12.30 -0.39
CA THR A 167 -14.82 -13.31 -1.44
C THR A 167 -13.98 -14.49 -0.96
N ALA A 168 -12.88 -14.22 -0.22
CA ALA A 168 -12.03 -15.25 0.37
C ALA A 168 -12.81 -16.11 1.37
N ASN A 169 -13.60 -15.50 2.26
CA ASN A 169 -14.44 -16.24 3.22
C ASN A 169 -15.46 -17.14 2.50
N THR A 170 -16.08 -16.63 1.45
CA THR A 170 -17.02 -17.41 0.63
C THR A 170 -16.30 -18.60 -0.02
N ALA A 171 -15.15 -18.39 -0.65
CA ALA A 171 -14.38 -19.45 -1.29
C ALA A 171 -13.94 -20.53 -0.27
N MET A 172 -13.41 -20.13 0.89
CA MET A 172 -13.00 -21.04 1.95
C MET A 172 -14.17 -21.91 2.44
N GLN A 173 -15.35 -21.32 2.64
CA GLN A 173 -16.53 -22.05 3.07
C GLN A 173 -17.02 -23.05 2.01
N GLN A 174 -16.99 -22.66 0.72
CA GLN A 174 -17.35 -23.55 -0.38
C GLN A 174 -16.37 -24.73 -0.51
N ILE A 175 -15.07 -24.49 -0.31
CA ILE A 175 -14.08 -25.57 -0.29
C ILE A 175 -14.39 -26.59 0.82
N VAL A 176 -14.75 -26.16 2.04
CA VAL A 176 -15.16 -27.04 3.14
C VAL A 176 -16.41 -27.83 2.78
N ASN A 177 -17.42 -27.17 2.21
CA ASN A 177 -18.66 -27.83 1.80
C ASN A 177 -18.40 -28.93 0.76
N LEU A 178 -17.53 -28.67 -0.23
CA LEU A 178 -17.15 -29.63 -1.26
C LEU A 178 -16.27 -30.76 -0.71
N ASN A 179 -15.36 -30.47 0.23
CA ASN A 179 -14.61 -31.49 0.97
C ASN A 179 -15.56 -32.46 1.69
N THR A 180 -16.59 -31.95 2.36
CA THR A 180 -17.58 -32.74 3.10
C THR A 180 -18.40 -33.63 2.14
N GLN A 181 -18.83 -33.09 0.99
CA GLN A 181 -19.54 -33.86 -0.03
C GLN A 181 -18.66 -34.98 -0.62
N LEU A 182 -17.38 -34.72 -0.87
CA LEU A 182 -16.41 -35.70 -1.38
C LEU A 182 -16.11 -36.81 -0.37
N GLN A 183 -16.21 -36.53 0.94
CA GLN A 183 -16.00 -37.50 2.00
C GLN A 183 -17.18 -38.43 2.19
N SER A 184 -18.41 -38.00 1.87
CA SER A 184 -19.66 -38.76 2.19
C SER A 184 -19.79 -40.11 1.48
N GLY A 185 -18.91 -40.43 0.51
CA GLY A 185 -18.83 -41.74 -0.17
C GLY A 185 -20.05 -42.15 -1.01
N ASN A 186 -21.11 -41.33 -1.08
CA ASN A 186 -22.36 -41.62 -1.80
C ASN A 186 -22.34 -41.09 -3.24
N THR A 187 -21.24 -40.55 -3.72
CA THR A 187 -21.10 -39.99 -5.06
C THR A 187 -20.49 -41.00 -6.02
N SER A 188 -21.01 -41.09 -7.26
CA SER A 188 -20.31 -41.84 -8.32
C SER A 188 -18.97 -41.21 -8.64
N ASP A 189 -17.99 -41.96 -9.12
CA ASP A 189 -16.65 -41.46 -9.45
C ASP A 189 -16.70 -40.28 -10.42
N ALA A 190 -17.62 -40.25 -11.37
CA ALA A 190 -17.82 -39.14 -12.30
C ALA A 190 -18.32 -37.87 -11.59
N ALA A 191 -19.23 -38.02 -10.62
CA ALA A 191 -19.75 -36.91 -9.83
C ALA A 191 -18.65 -36.39 -8.87
N ALA A 192 -17.86 -37.29 -8.27
CA ALA A 192 -16.71 -36.90 -7.44
C ALA A 192 -15.66 -36.09 -8.25
N ALA A 193 -15.39 -36.50 -9.50
CA ALA A 193 -14.50 -35.74 -10.37
C ALA A 193 -15.04 -34.34 -10.68
N ALA A 194 -16.36 -34.17 -10.91
CA ALA A 194 -16.97 -32.87 -11.11
C ALA A 194 -16.94 -31.98 -9.86
N LEU A 195 -17.17 -32.55 -8.67
CA LEU A 195 -17.03 -31.83 -7.39
C LEU A 195 -15.59 -31.36 -7.14
N LYS A 196 -14.60 -32.17 -7.54
CA LYS A 196 -13.18 -31.77 -7.49
C LYS A 196 -12.88 -30.59 -8.43
N ASP A 197 -13.41 -30.60 -9.65
CA ASP A 197 -13.27 -29.46 -10.59
C ASP A 197 -13.87 -28.18 -9.98
N GLN A 198 -15.06 -28.27 -9.41
CA GLN A 198 -15.71 -27.12 -8.75
C GLN A 198 -14.92 -26.63 -7.53
N ARG A 199 -14.35 -27.56 -6.73
CA ARG A 199 -13.50 -27.22 -5.60
C ARG A 199 -12.22 -26.50 -6.06
N ASP A 200 -11.59 -26.97 -7.13
CA ASP A 200 -10.40 -26.36 -7.70
C ASP A 200 -10.67 -24.93 -8.18
N GLN A 201 -11.83 -24.63 -8.74
CA GLN A 201 -12.24 -23.27 -9.10
C GLN A 201 -12.26 -22.31 -7.89
N TYR A 202 -12.77 -22.74 -6.71
CA TYR A 202 -12.73 -21.93 -5.51
C TYR A 202 -11.31 -21.78 -4.95
N VAL A 203 -10.47 -22.80 -5.09
CA VAL A 203 -9.05 -22.70 -4.73
C VAL A 203 -8.33 -21.72 -5.65
N ASP A 204 -8.61 -21.75 -6.95
CA ASP A 204 -8.04 -20.84 -7.93
C ASP A 204 -8.52 -19.39 -7.67
N GLN A 205 -9.80 -19.20 -7.32
CA GLN A 205 -10.32 -17.90 -6.87
C GLN A 205 -9.59 -17.41 -5.61
N LEU A 206 -9.34 -18.28 -4.63
CA LEU A 206 -8.61 -17.93 -3.42
C LEU A 206 -7.14 -17.58 -3.74
N SER A 207 -6.52 -18.25 -4.73
CA SER A 207 -5.15 -17.96 -5.16
C SER A 207 -4.98 -16.59 -5.81
N GLN A 208 -6.03 -16.02 -6.42
CA GLN A 208 -6.02 -14.62 -6.91
C GLN A 208 -6.00 -13.60 -5.76
N LEU A 209 -6.62 -13.97 -4.64
CA LEU A 209 -6.78 -13.08 -3.50
C LEU A 209 -5.56 -13.08 -2.59
N MET A 210 -4.86 -14.23 -2.45
CA MET A 210 -3.70 -14.40 -1.58
C MET A 210 -2.83 -15.57 -1.99
N ASP A 211 -1.57 -15.57 -1.55
CA ASP A 211 -0.62 -16.66 -1.78
C ASP A 211 -0.95 -17.88 -0.90
N ILE A 212 -1.34 -18.97 -1.54
CA ILE A 212 -1.81 -20.19 -0.86
C ILE A 212 -0.99 -21.41 -1.25
N ARG A 213 -0.99 -22.38 -0.32
CA ARG A 213 -0.51 -23.75 -0.53
C ARG A 213 -1.62 -24.74 -0.21
N VAL A 214 -1.84 -25.68 -1.12
CA VAL A 214 -2.85 -26.74 -1.00
C VAL A 214 -2.17 -28.06 -0.66
N ILE A 215 -2.72 -28.80 0.29
CA ILE A 215 -2.28 -30.14 0.69
C ILE A 215 -3.47 -31.07 0.55
N GLU A 216 -3.32 -32.13 -0.24
CA GLU A 216 -4.36 -33.15 -0.40
C GLU A 216 -4.15 -34.28 0.63
N ASN A 217 -5.22 -34.66 1.31
CA ASN A 217 -5.25 -35.78 2.25
C ASN A 217 -5.78 -37.05 1.56
N GLY A 218 -5.46 -38.23 2.11
CA GLY A 218 -5.85 -39.52 1.54
C GLY A 218 -7.37 -39.78 1.38
N ASN A 219 -8.24 -38.93 1.97
CA ASN A 219 -9.70 -39.05 1.95
C ASN A 219 -10.37 -38.09 0.97
N ASN A 220 -9.73 -37.72 -0.14
CA ASN A 220 -10.23 -36.75 -1.12
C ASN A 220 -10.43 -35.33 -0.57
N GLN A 221 -9.95 -35.03 0.61
CA GLN A 221 -10.01 -33.70 1.22
C GLN A 221 -8.75 -32.92 0.91
N ILE A 222 -8.89 -31.59 0.80
CA ILE A 222 -7.77 -30.67 0.76
C ILE A 222 -7.76 -29.79 2.00
N GLN A 223 -6.56 -29.41 2.39
CA GLN A 223 -6.31 -28.35 3.35
C GLN A 223 -5.64 -27.19 2.62
N VAL A 224 -6.01 -25.96 2.97
CA VAL A 224 -5.43 -24.77 2.37
C VAL A 224 -4.75 -23.94 3.47
N PHE A 225 -3.53 -23.54 3.19
CA PHE A 225 -2.71 -22.70 4.06
C PHE A 225 -2.24 -21.47 3.27
N THR A 226 -1.95 -20.38 3.94
CA THR A 226 -1.09 -19.35 3.35
C THR A 226 0.32 -19.90 3.17
N ASN A 227 1.15 -19.30 2.30
CA ASN A 227 2.55 -19.69 2.18
C ASN A 227 3.34 -19.49 3.47
N SER A 228 2.90 -18.59 4.36
CA SER A 228 3.46 -18.41 5.71
C SER A 228 3.05 -19.49 6.71
N GLY A 229 2.15 -20.42 6.35
CA GLY A 229 1.73 -21.55 7.17
C GLY A 229 0.45 -21.31 7.99
N VAL A 230 -0.28 -20.22 7.80
CA VAL A 230 -1.58 -19.97 8.45
C VAL A 230 -2.64 -20.87 7.81
N GLN A 231 -3.33 -21.68 8.59
CA GLN A 231 -4.40 -22.57 8.09
C GLN A 231 -5.66 -21.76 7.77
N LEU A 232 -6.11 -21.85 6.54
CA LEU A 232 -7.32 -21.20 6.02
C LEU A 232 -8.49 -22.17 5.95
N VAL A 233 -8.23 -23.37 5.44
CA VAL A 233 -9.21 -24.46 5.32
C VAL A 233 -8.64 -25.73 5.92
N GLY A 234 -9.38 -26.31 6.84
CA GLY A 234 -9.14 -27.61 7.48
C GLY A 234 -10.41 -28.48 7.42
N ALA A 235 -10.79 -29.08 8.54
CA ALA A 235 -12.10 -29.70 8.71
C ALA A 235 -13.23 -28.65 8.66
N GLU A 236 -12.92 -27.45 9.12
CA GLU A 236 -13.76 -26.25 9.06
C GLU A 236 -12.96 -25.11 8.42
N ALA A 237 -13.66 -24.09 7.93
CA ALA A 237 -13.01 -22.89 7.42
C ALA A 237 -12.65 -21.91 8.54
N SER A 238 -11.44 -21.34 8.49
CA SER A 238 -11.13 -20.15 9.26
C SER A 238 -11.90 -18.95 8.69
N THR A 239 -12.11 -17.91 9.48
CA THR A 239 -12.83 -16.71 9.03
C THR A 239 -11.89 -15.52 9.03
N LEU A 240 -11.76 -14.85 7.91
CA LEU A 240 -11.07 -13.58 7.83
C LEU A 240 -12.00 -12.46 8.30
N SER A 241 -11.54 -11.62 9.19
CA SER A 241 -12.26 -10.42 9.64
C SER A 241 -11.51 -9.17 9.23
N PHE A 242 -12.24 -8.21 8.71
CA PHE A 242 -11.76 -6.89 8.37
C PHE A 242 -12.81 -5.86 8.76
N ASN A 243 -12.39 -4.78 9.42
CA ASN A 243 -13.28 -3.69 9.81
C ASN A 243 -12.97 -2.45 8.99
N PRO A 244 -13.65 -2.26 7.83
CA PRO A 244 -13.33 -1.16 6.94
C PRO A 244 -13.70 0.19 7.55
N GLN A 245 -12.85 1.20 7.36
CA GLN A 245 -13.16 2.58 7.70
C GLN A 245 -13.94 3.22 6.55
N GLY A 246 -15.06 3.86 6.87
CA GLY A 246 -15.92 4.48 5.84
C GLY A 246 -15.29 5.67 5.14
N THR A 247 -14.43 6.41 5.82
CA THR A 247 -13.70 7.56 5.27
C THR A 247 -12.23 7.48 5.66
N VAL A 248 -11.37 7.43 4.66
CA VAL A 248 -9.92 7.48 4.84
C VAL A 248 -9.45 8.92 4.65
N THR A 249 -8.71 9.43 5.64
CA THR A 249 -8.11 10.76 5.62
C THR A 249 -6.59 10.66 5.75
N PRO A 250 -5.82 11.73 5.50
CA PRO A 250 -4.37 11.70 5.70
C PRO A 250 -3.92 11.26 7.11
N ASN A 251 -4.71 11.61 8.14
CA ASN A 251 -4.44 11.22 9.53
C ASN A 251 -4.86 9.77 9.84
N THR A 252 -5.62 9.13 8.95
CA THR A 252 -6.05 7.75 9.13
C THR A 252 -4.94 6.83 8.66
N GLN A 253 -4.22 6.21 9.60
CA GLN A 253 -3.07 5.34 9.33
C GLN A 253 -3.18 4.03 10.10
N TRP A 254 -2.62 2.98 9.52
CA TRP A 254 -2.46 1.72 10.20
C TRP A 254 -1.18 1.75 11.07
N ASP A 255 -1.29 1.25 12.29
CA ASP A 255 -0.15 1.06 13.20
C ASP A 255 -0.17 -0.38 13.74
N ALA A 256 1.03 -0.92 14.01
CA ALA A 256 1.16 -2.24 14.63
C ALA A 256 0.62 -2.29 16.06
N ASP A 257 0.62 -1.15 16.75
CA ASP A 257 -0.04 -0.96 18.04
C ASP A 257 -1.53 -0.67 17.80
N PRO A 258 -2.45 -1.57 18.21
CA PRO A 258 -3.89 -1.39 17.98
C PRO A 258 -4.47 -0.13 18.63
N THR A 259 -3.82 0.42 19.65
CA THR A 259 -4.27 1.64 20.34
C THR A 259 -3.95 2.91 19.54
N LYS A 260 -3.01 2.83 18.61
CA LYS A 260 -2.58 3.93 17.72
C LYS A 260 -3.14 3.80 16.32
N SER A 261 -3.52 2.58 15.91
CA SER A 261 -4.09 2.34 14.59
C SER A 261 -5.47 2.97 14.46
N THR A 262 -5.64 3.80 13.45
CA THR A 262 -6.93 4.41 13.08
C THR A 262 -7.54 3.77 11.83
N LEU A 263 -6.87 2.76 11.25
CA LEU A 263 -7.38 1.90 10.18
C LEU A 263 -7.70 0.50 10.68
N GLY A 264 -8.66 -0.15 10.02
CA GLY A 264 -9.02 -1.53 10.29
C GLY A 264 -7.88 -2.49 10.03
N THR A 265 -7.75 -3.49 10.90
CA THR A 265 -6.78 -4.57 10.76
C THR A 265 -7.43 -5.79 10.11
N LEU A 266 -6.61 -6.57 9.40
CA LEU A 266 -7.01 -7.86 8.85
C LEU A 266 -6.57 -8.97 9.81
N ALA A 267 -7.52 -9.73 10.33
CA ALA A 267 -7.26 -10.86 11.21
C ALA A 267 -7.90 -12.15 10.69
N VAL A 268 -7.32 -13.28 11.03
CA VAL A 268 -7.93 -14.60 10.85
C VAL A 268 -8.38 -15.13 12.21
N HIS A 269 -9.59 -15.66 12.26
CA HIS A 269 -10.16 -16.37 13.40
C HIS A 269 -10.23 -17.86 13.07
N PHE A 270 -9.60 -18.66 13.92
CA PHE A 270 -9.60 -20.11 13.74
C PHE A 270 -10.83 -20.76 14.41
N PRO A 271 -11.30 -21.90 13.90
CA PRO A 271 -12.45 -22.61 14.49
C PRO A 271 -12.25 -22.99 15.97
N ASN A 272 -11.01 -23.13 16.42
CA ASN A 272 -10.65 -23.43 17.81
C ASN A 272 -10.69 -22.21 18.76
N GLY A 273 -11.10 -21.03 18.25
CA GLY A 273 -11.23 -19.77 19.03
C GLY A 273 -9.98 -18.91 19.07
N GLY A 274 -8.86 -19.31 18.45
CA GLY A 274 -7.67 -18.47 18.29
C GLY A 274 -7.83 -17.41 17.20
N SER A 275 -7.05 -16.32 17.27
CA SER A 275 -6.99 -15.30 16.22
C SER A 275 -5.55 -14.84 15.99
N LEU A 276 -5.27 -14.37 14.76
CA LEU A 276 -3.96 -13.87 14.34
C LEU A 276 -4.13 -12.64 13.47
N ASN A 277 -3.37 -11.57 13.76
CA ASN A 277 -3.30 -10.38 12.91
C ASN A 277 -2.39 -10.66 11.71
N LEU A 278 -2.97 -10.69 10.50
CA LEU A 278 -2.27 -11.06 9.26
C LEU A 278 -1.38 -9.93 8.73
N ILE A 279 -1.70 -8.67 9.05
CA ILE A 279 -0.87 -7.51 8.66
C ILE A 279 0.40 -7.49 9.51
N GLN A 280 0.26 -7.58 10.83
CA GLN A 280 1.39 -7.54 11.76
C GLN A 280 2.37 -8.70 11.54
N THR A 281 1.86 -9.90 11.23
CA THR A 281 2.67 -11.09 10.97
C THR A 281 3.17 -11.20 9.53
N ASN A 282 2.77 -10.26 8.65
CA ASN A 282 3.07 -10.30 7.21
C ASN A 282 2.77 -11.67 6.58
N SER A 283 1.59 -12.21 6.91
CA SER A 283 1.23 -13.59 6.56
C SER A 283 0.69 -13.73 5.13
N ILE A 284 0.30 -12.63 4.46
CA ILE A 284 -0.15 -12.59 3.08
C ILE A 284 0.81 -11.67 2.32
N ARG A 285 1.51 -12.22 1.32
CA ARG A 285 2.61 -11.51 0.61
C ARG A 285 2.34 -11.28 -0.87
N SER A 286 1.28 -11.86 -1.40
CA SER A 286 0.87 -11.78 -2.80
C SER A 286 -0.63 -11.88 -2.93
N GLY A 287 -1.18 -11.70 -4.13
CA GLY A 287 -2.61 -11.61 -4.39
C GLY A 287 -3.16 -10.21 -4.17
N THR A 288 -4.43 -10.02 -4.50
CA THR A 288 -5.08 -8.69 -4.43
C THR A 288 -5.15 -8.15 -3.00
N ILE A 289 -5.28 -9.02 -1.98
CA ILE A 289 -5.31 -8.59 -0.57
C ILE A 289 -3.97 -7.93 -0.19
N ALA A 290 -2.84 -8.56 -0.52
CA ALA A 290 -1.52 -7.97 -0.26
C ALA A 290 -1.33 -6.64 -1.01
N GLY A 291 -1.78 -6.58 -2.27
CA GLY A 291 -1.74 -5.36 -3.08
C GLY A 291 -2.52 -4.20 -2.46
N TYR A 292 -3.75 -4.45 -2.01
CA TYR A 292 -4.56 -3.42 -1.33
C TYR A 292 -3.92 -2.96 -0.01
N LEU A 293 -3.37 -3.87 0.79
CA LEU A 293 -2.69 -3.52 2.05
C LEU A 293 -1.45 -2.65 1.78
N GLU A 294 -0.60 -3.02 0.82
CA GLU A 294 0.58 -2.22 0.46
C GLU A 294 0.20 -0.82 -0.05
N LEU A 295 -0.78 -0.75 -0.95
CA LEU A 295 -1.24 0.52 -1.51
C LEU A 295 -1.84 1.42 -0.43
N ARG A 296 -2.73 0.89 0.42
CA ARG A 296 -3.42 1.63 1.48
C ARG A 296 -2.46 2.15 2.55
N ASP A 297 -1.53 1.30 3.01
CA ASP A 297 -0.74 1.54 4.22
C ASP A 297 0.65 2.11 3.95
N LYS A 298 1.17 1.98 2.71
CA LYS A 298 2.52 2.41 2.36
C LYS A 298 2.55 3.36 1.17
N THR A 299 2.22 2.87 -0.01
CA THR A 299 2.44 3.60 -1.27
C THR A 299 1.66 4.90 -1.36
N LEU A 300 0.35 4.87 -1.07
CA LEU A 300 -0.49 6.06 -1.12
C LEU A 300 -0.27 6.98 0.10
N VAL A 301 0.16 6.45 1.25
CA VAL A 301 0.60 7.26 2.39
C VAL A 301 1.87 8.03 2.04
N GLN A 302 2.84 7.39 1.40
CA GLN A 302 4.06 8.04 0.94
C GLN A 302 3.77 9.15 -0.08
N ALA A 303 2.88 8.90 -1.04
CA ALA A 303 2.45 9.91 -2.00
C ALA A 303 1.79 11.13 -1.34
N GLN A 304 0.94 10.90 -0.32
CA GLN A 304 0.37 11.99 0.49
C GLN A 304 1.46 12.76 1.25
N THR A 305 2.42 12.06 1.86
CA THR A 305 3.54 12.68 2.60
C THR A 305 4.38 13.57 1.68
N GLN A 306 4.60 13.19 0.43
CA GLN A 306 5.29 14.02 -0.56
C GLN A 306 4.58 15.35 -0.79
N LEU A 307 3.26 15.33 -1.00
CA LEU A 307 2.47 16.56 -1.17
C LEU A 307 2.44 17.41 0.10
N ASP A 308 2.30 16.77 1.25
CA ASP A 308 2.25 17.46 2.54
C ASP A 308 3.58 18.16 2.85
N GLN A 309 4.71 17.52 2.58
CA GLN A 309 6.02 18.15 2.78
C GLN A 309 6.31 19.25 1.75
N PHE A 310 5.83 19.11 0.51
CA PHE A 310 5.88 20.21 -0.45
C PHE A 310 5.12 21.43 0.08
N ALA A 311 3.88 21.25 0.54
CA ALA A 311 3.04 22.31 1.08
C ALA A 311 3.62 22.94 2.35
N ALA A 312 4.15 22.11 3.26
CA ALA A 312 4.78 22.53 4.51
C ALA A 312 6.04 23.36 4.26
N ASN A 313 6.97 22.85 3.45
CA ASN A 313 8.21 23.56 3.14
C ASN A 313 7.95 24.85 2.36
N MET A 314 6.98 24.84 1.43
CA MET A 314 6.57 26.07 0.73
C MET A 314 6.01 27.13 1.70
N SER A 315 5.22 26.71 2.69
CA SER A 315 4.69 27.63 3.71
C SER A 315 5.82 28.18 4.59
N SER A 316 6.68 27.30 5.12
CA SER A 316 7.79 27.66 6.01
C SER A 316 8.84 28.56 5.33
N LEU A 317 9.23 28.27 4.09
CA LEU A 317 10.20 29.10 3.36
C LEU A 317 9.77 30.57 3.22
N LEU A 318 8.46 30.82 3.17
CA LEU A 318 7.94 32.18 3.00
C LEU A 318 7.58 32.86 4.32
N SER A 319 7.30 32.10 5.40
CA SER A 319 6.81 32.63 6.66
C SER A 319 7.80 32.54 7.81
N ASP A 320 8.78 31.64 7.74
CA ASP A 320 9.65 31.38 8.87
C ASP A 320 10.92 32.21 8.81
N LYS A 321 11.29 32.76 9.95
CA LYS A 321 12.51 33.53 10.16
C LYS A 321 13.44 32.79 11.11
N THR A 322 14.65 32.49 10.64
CA THR A 322 15.69 31.93 11.48
C THR A 322 16.60 33.05 11.98
N THR A 323 16.69 33.19 13.29
CA THR A 323 17.54 34.18 13.96
C THR A 323 18.66 33.44 14.74
N ALA A 324 19.89 33.74 14.40
CA ALA A 324 21.04 33.20 15.14
C ALA A 324 21.07 33.74 16.57
N GLY A 325 21.49 32.91 17.51
CA GLY A 325 21.73 33.31 18.89
C GLY A 325 22.88 34.32 19.02
N THR A 326 22.78 35.20 19.99
CA THR A 326 23.84 36.14 20.30
C THR A 326 24.85 35.44 21.22
N ALA A 327 26.12 35.38 20.80
CA ALA A 327 27.17 34.76 21.59
C ALA A 327 27.34 35.46 22.97
N VAL A 328 27.46 34.68 24.02
CA VAL A 328 27.58 35.13 25.40
C VAL A 328 28.58 34.26 26.18
N SER A 329 29.30 34.86 27.14
CA SER A 329 30.19 34.16 28.05
C SER A 329 29.85 34.53 29.49
N SER A 330 29.96 33.57 30.41
CA SER A 330 29.75 33.75 31.84
C SER A 330 30.82 32.97 32.61
N GLY A 331 31.87 33.67 33.07
CA GLY A 331 33.06 33.02 33.62
C GLY A 331 33.79 32.19 32.56
N ALA A 332 33.93 30.88 32.80
CA ALA A 332 34.56 29.94 31.88
C ALA A 332 33.54 29.34 30.87
N SER A 333 32.24 29.53 31.09
CA SER A 333 31.17 28.97 30.27
C SER A 333 30.87 29.88 29.08
N ASN A 334 30.72 29.28 27.90
CA ASN A 334 30.43 29.97 26.65
C ASN A 334 29.12 29.41 26.03
N GLY A 335 28.43 30.24 25.27
CA GLY A 335 27.19 29.81 24.58
C GLY A 335 26.44 30.95 23.91
N PHE A 336 25.11 30.90 23.95
CA PHE A 336 24.28 31.84 23.21
C PHE A 336 23.02 32.26 24.00
N ASP A 337 22.62 33.51 23.77
CA ASP A 337 21.33 34.05 24.15
C ASP A 337 20.36 33.99 22.94
N LEU A 338 19.15 33.48 23.17
CA LEU A 338 18.11 33.24 22.15
C LEU A 338 16.84 33.99 22.54
N ASP A 339 16.33 34.85 21.66
CA ASP A 339 15.04 35.51 21.88
C ASP A 339 13.88 34.59 21.45
N LEU A 340 13.03 34.18 22.39
CA LEU A 340 11.90 33.32 22.18
C LEU A 340 10.54 34.06 22.13
N SER A 341 10.57 35.41 22.12
CA SER A 341 9.34 36.22 22.18
C SER A 341 8.36 35.96 21.02
N GLY A 342 8.90 35.62 19.83
CA GLY A 342 8.12 35.31 18.62
C GLY A 342 7.83 33.83 18.39
N LEU A 343 8.33 32.94 19.26
CA LEU A 343 8.23 31.49 19.03
C LEU A 343 6.78 31.02 19.13
N GLN A 344 6.28 30.30 18.09
CA GLN A 344 4.95 29.73 18.04
C GLN A 344 4.97 28.23 18.39
N ASN A 345 3.80 27.62 18.66
CA ASN A 345 3.67 26.17 18.83
C ASN A 345 4.15 25.46 17.53
N GLY A 346 5.05 24.48 17.65
CA GLY A 346 5.68 23.78 16.52
C GLY A 346 6.98 24.42 16.02
N ASN A 347 7.26 25.67 16.39
CA ASN A 347 8.54 26.30 16.05
C ASN A 347 9.70 25.66 16.79
N VAL A 348 10.92 25.81 16.24
CA VAL A 348 12.09 25.03 16.65
C VAL A 348 13.23 25.92 17.08
N ILE A 349 13.90 25.53 18.18
CA ILE A 349 15.20 26.02 18.57
C ILE A 349 16.22 24.97 18.14
N HIS A 350 17.12 25.34 17.24
CA HIS A 350 18.22 24.49 16.80
C HIS A 350 19.43 24.71 17.68
N LEU A 351 20.01 23.64 18.20
CA LEU A 351 21.18 23.67 19.04
C LEU A 351 22.20 22.62 18.54
N THR A 352 23.43 23.06 18.31
CA THR A 352 24.54 22.16 17.98
C THR A 352 25.60 22.26 19.06
N TYR A 353 26.01 21.13 19.62
CA TYR A 353 27.07 21.06 20.59
C TYR A 353 28.01 19.88 20.32
N THR A 354 29.23 19.96 20.80
CA THR A 354 30.21 18.87 20.75
C THR A 354 30.46 18.39 22.19
N ASP A 355 30.37 17.07 22.40
CA ASP A 355 30.61 16.45 23.70
C ASP A 355 32.12 16.24 24.02
N ALA A 356 32.44 15.74 25.22
CA ALA A 356 33.80 15.45 25.64
C ALA A 356 34.51 14.39 24.76
N GLY A 357 33.77 13.54 24.07
CA GLY A 357 34.25 12.57 23.08
C GLY A 357 34.53 13.16 21.70
N ASN A 358 34.37 14.48 21.54
CA ASN A 358 34.47 15.21 20.27
C ASN A 358 33.43 14.76 19.23
N VAL A 359 32.27 14.28 19.70
CA VAL A 359 31.13 13.95 18.85
C VAL A 359 30.20 15.16 18.79
N GLN A 360 29.84 15.57 17.58
CA GLN A 360 28.88 16.64 17.35
C GLN A 360 27.45 16.11 17.43
N HIS A 361 26.61 16.80 18.19
CA HIS A 361 25.19 16.52 18.35
C HIS A 361 24.37 17.68 17.79
N GLN A 362 23.33 17.33 17.05
CA GLN A 362 22.33 18.27 16.54
C GLN A 362 21.00 18.04 17.27
N LEU A 363 20.46 19.08 17.85
CA LEU A 363 19.21 19.05 18.61
C LEU A 363 18.19 19.99 17.99
N SER A 364 16.96 19.51 17.86
CA SER A 364 15.78 20.31 17.54
C SER A 364 14.85 20.34 18.75
N LEU A 365 14.82 21.48 19.46
CA LEU A 365 13.96 21.69 20.61
C LEU A 365 12.65 22.30 20.10
N VAL A 366 11.60 21.47 20.05
CA VAL A 366 10.31 21.85 19.47
C VAL A 366 9.40 22.40 20.55
N ARG A 367 8.88 23.62 20.36
CA ARG A 367 7.86 24.19 21.24
C ARG A 367 6.55 23.41 21.12
N VAL A 368 6.05 22.94 22.24
CA VAL A 368 4.75 22.25 22.36
C VAL A 368 3.89 22.99 23.38
N ASN A 369 2.61 23.12 23.10
CA ASN A 369 1.62 23.67 24.06
C ASN A 369 0.70 22.58 24.61
N ASP A 370 0.82 21.35 24.10
CA ASP A 370 0.04 20.17 24.51
C ASP A 370 1.00 19.11 25.08
N PRO A 371 1.15 19.00 26.40
CA PRO A 371 2.09 18.06 27.02
C PRO A 371 1.70 16.59 26.79
N SER A 372 0.47 16.29 26.36
CA SER A 372 0.03 14.92 26.08
C SER A 372 0.75 14.25 24.90
N VAL A 373 1.39 15.06 24.03
CA VAL A 373 2.16 14.56 22.87
C VAL A 373 3.61 14.22 23.20
N LEU A 374 4.05 14.48 24.44
CA LEU A 374 5.42 14.22 24.86
C LEU A 374 5.61 12.78 25.35
N PRO A 375 6.77 12.16 25.12
CA PRO A 375 7.92 12.68 24.36
C PRO A 375 7.68 12.65 22.84
N LEU A 376 8.28 13.60 22.11
CA LEU A 376 8.24 13.59 20.64
C LEU A 376 9.18 12.51 20.07
N SER A 377 8.78 11.96 18.92
CA SER A 377 9.68 11.12 18.12
C SER A 377 10.68 11.96 17.34
N ASN A 378 11.87 11.41 17.03
CA ASN A 378 12.84 12.06 16.13
C ASN A 378 12.27 12.29 14.71
N ASN A 379 11.21 11.59 14.32
CA ASN A 379 10.51 11.81 13.05
C ASN A 379 9.57 13.04 13.08
N ALA A 380 9.51 13.77 14.19
CA ALA A 380 8.69 14.99 14.30
C ALA A 380 9.25 16.17 13.49
N THR A 381 10.52 16.11 13.09
CA THR A 381 11.17 17.03 12.16
C THR A 381 11.50 16.34 10.83
N THR A 382 11.92 17.11 9.83
CA THR A 382 12.34 16.58 8.52
C THR A 382 13.81 16.18 8.48
N ASP A 383 14.61 16.58 9.47
CA ASP A 383 16.03 16.21 9.56
C ASP A 383 16.17 14.85 10.27
N PRO A 384 16.63 13.79 9.57
CA PRO A 384 16.79 12.48 10.18
C PRO A 384 17.99 12.37 11.13
N ASN A 385 18.85 13.39 11.17
CA ASN A 385 20.09 13.41 11.96
C ASN A 385 19.96 14.19 13.27
N ASP A 386 18.87 14.94 13.46
CA ASP A 386 18.67 15.67 14.70
C ASP A 386 18.01 14.78 15.77
N GLN A 387 18.34 15.05 17.01
CA GLN A 387 17.60 14.55 18.16
C GLN A 387 16.50 15.55 18.49
N VAL A 388 15.25 15.09 18.44
CA VAL A 388 14.10 15.94 18.71
C VAL A 388 13.70 15.86 20.17
N ILE A 389 13.59 17.03 20.81
CA ILE A 389 13.10 17.16 22.18
C ILE A 389 11.90 18.12 22.18
N GLY A 390 10.72 17.61 22.51
CA GLY A 390 9.54 18.46 22.73
C GLY A 390 9.62 19.14 24.08
N ILE A 391 9.37 20.45 24.11
CA ILE A 391 9.40 21.28 25.34
C ILE A 391 8.02 21.92 25.53
N ASP A 392 7.41 21.67 26.68
CA ASP A 392 6.14 22.27 27.05
C ASP A 392 6.33 23.73 27.52
N PHE A 393 5.75 24.67 26.79
CA PHE A 393 5.77 26.09 27.10
C PHE A 393 4.52 26.57 27.87
N SER A 394 3.54 25.70 28.13
CA SER A 394 2.28 26.07 28.77
C SER A 394 2.46 26.63 30.17
N ALA A 395 3.47 26.17 30.91
CA ALA A 395 3.78 26.60 32.27
C ALA A 395 4.84 27.73 32.35
N GLY A 396 5.21 28.34 31.21
CA GLY A 396 6.10 29.50 31.13
C GLY A 396 7.61 29.17 31.17
N MET A 397 8.45 30.20 31.02
CA MET A 397 9.90 30.08 30.81
C MET A 397 10.67 29.37 31.92
N ALA A 398 10.23 29.50 33.19
CA ALA A 398 10.87 28.79 34.31
C ALA A 398 10.70 27.26 34.19
N SER A 399 9.53 26.80 33.72
CA SER A 399 9.29 25.38 33.39
C SER A 399 10.16 24.93 32.22
N VAL A 400 10.25 25.73 31.15
CA VAL A 400 11.07 25.45 29.97
C VAL A 400 12.51 25.22 30.36
N THR A 401 13.12 26.13 31.14
CA THR A 401 14.52 25.97 31.61
C THR A 401 14.71 24.75 32.52
N SER A 402 13.72 24.43 33.35
CA SER A 402 13.75 23.22 34.19
C SER A 402 13.73 21.94 33.34
N GLN A 403 12.84 21.87 32.32
CA GLN A 403 12.75 20.75 31.39
C GLN A 403 14.05 20.56 30.60
N LEU A 404 14.65 21.67 30.08
CA LEU A 404 15.90 21.65 29.34
C LEU A 404 17.08 21.19 30.19
N ASN A 405 17.22 21.72 31.44
CA ASN A 405 18.25 21.28 32.37
C ASN A 405 18.08 19.80 32.78
N ALA A 406 16.85 19.33 32.93
CA ALA A 406 16.57 17.91 33.20
C ALA A 406 16.96 17.00 32.01
N ALA A 407 16.68 17.44 30.79
CA ALA A 407 16.96 16.66 29.58
C ALA A 407 18.43 16.69 29.17
N LEU A 408 19.12 17.83 29.28
CA LEU A 408 20.40 18.09 28.66
C LEU A 408 21.52 18.50 29.67
N GLY A 409 21.19 18.65 30.94
CA GLY A 409 22.20 19.00 31.98
C GLY A 409 23.28 17.94 32.12
N SER A 410 22.98 16.67 31.96
CA SER A 410 23.97 15.58 31.97
C SER A 410 24.93 15.61 30.78
N ALA A 411 24.54 16.26 29.68
CA ALA A 411 25.42 16.51 28.52
C ALA A 411 26.38 17.69 28.73
N GLY A 412 26.35 18.33 29.90
CA GLY A 412 27.23 19.48 30.23
C GLY A 412 26.68 20.82 29.71
N LEU A 413 25.38 20.89 29.41
CA LEU A 413 24.68 22.11 28.99
C LEU A 413 23.89 22.72 30.16
N GLN A 414 23.88 24.05 30.26
CA GLN A 414 23.20 24.81 31.30
C GLN A 414 22.21 25.77 30.65
N PHE A 415 20.98 25.75 31.13
CA PHE A 415 19.93 26.63 30.63
C PHE A 415 19.40 27.55 31.71
N SER A 416 19.30 28.82 31.39
CA SER A 416 18.68 29.86 32.22
C SER A 416 17.87 30.82 31.36
N ASN A 417 17.02 31.65 31.95
CA ASN A 417 16.25 32.63 31.21
C ASN A 417 16.24 34.00 31.91
N THR A 418 16.08 35.04 31.08
CA THR A 418 15.77 36.40 31.51
C THR A 418 14.62 36.91 30.65
N GLY A 419 13.43 36.98 31.24
CA GLY A 419 12.21 37.26 30.47
C GLY A 419 11.96 36.19 29.40
N SER A 420 11.84 36.59 28.13
CA SER A 420 11.67 35.69 26.97
C SER A 420 13.02 35.23 26.37
N THR A 421 14.17 35.72 26.86
CA THR A 421 15.49 35.31 26.38
C THR A 421 15.92 34.02 27.09
N LEU A 422 16.14 32.96 26.31
CA LEU A 422 16.76 31.71 26.77
C LEU A 422 18.26 31.79 26.59
N ARG A 423 19.01 31.53 27.63
CA ARG A 423 20.46 31.40 27.61
C ARG A 423 20.84 29.93 27.67
N VAL A 424 21.69 29.49 26.75
CA VAL A 424 22.34 28.18 26.77
C VAL A 424 23.83 28.36 26.88
N LEU A 425 24.46 27.75 27.88
CA LEU A 425 25.90 27.76 28.10
C LEU A 425 26.43 26.33 28.21
N ASP A 426 27.71 26.13 27.88
CA ASP A 426 28.44 24.97 28.34
C ASP A 426 28.74 25.07 29.85
N ASN A 427 29.24 24.02 30.45
CA ASN A 427 29.53 24.01 31.88
C ASN A 427 30.92 24.55 32.24
N GLY A 428 31.69 25.07 31.28
CA GLY A 428 33.01 25.67 31.48
C GLY A 428 34.13 24.72 31.90
N VAL A 429 33.88 23.40 32.01
CA VAL A 429 34.86 22.38 32.41
C VAL A 429 35.24 21.44 31.26
N GLY A 430 34.82 21.77 30.02
CA GLY A 430 35.21 21.04 28.80
C GLY A 430 34.49 19.73 28.56
N THR A 431 33.37 19.48 29.24
CA THR A 431 32.53 18.28 28.97
C THR A 431 31.58 18.49 27.79
N ALA A 432 31.32 19.73 27.40
CA ALA A 432 30.58 20.10 26.20
C ALA A 432 31.09 21.45 25.68
N THR A 433 30.82 21.71 24.39
CA THR A 433 31.04 23.03 23.78
C THR A 433 29.81 23.36 22.94
N VAL A 434 29.15 24.48 23.20
CA VAL A 434 28.01 24.94 22.37
C VAL A 434 28.55 25.59 21.10
N ASN A 435 28.33 24.94 19.95
CA ASN A 435 28.90 25.39 18.67
C ASN A 435 28.01 26.42 17.98
N ALA A 436 26.69 26.20 18.00
CA ALA A 436 25.71 27.09 17.39
C ALA A 436 24.36 26.97 18.08
N ALA A 437 23.60 28.05 18.09
CA ALA A 437 22.20 28.06 18.50
C ALA A 437 21.43 29.07 17.65
N SER A 438 20.22 28.72 17.22
CA SER A 438 19.31 29.58 16.47
C SER A 438 17.88 29.29 16.79
N VAL A 439 17.01 30.24 16.51
CA VAL A 439 15.56 30.12 16.67
C VAL A 439 14.89 30.29 15.32
N THR A 440 14.10 29.32 14.89
CA THR A 440 13.22 29.45 13.75
C THR A 440 11.80 29.73 14.25
N SER A 441 11.27 30.90 13.93
CA SER A 441 9.94 31.36 14.34
C SER A 441 9.10 31.75 13.14
N THR A 442 7.82 31.37 13.14
CA THR A 442 6.87 31.72 12.09
C THR A 442 6.36 33.14 12.29
N THR A 443 6.48 33.98 11.28
CA THR A 443 5.95 35.34 11.28
C THR A 443 4.42 35.33 11.36
N SER A 444 3.89 35.94 12.43
CA SER A 444 2.44 35.99 12.67
C SER A 444 1.79 37.29 12.16
N SER A 445 2.57 38.32 11.89
CA SER A 445 2.11 39.63 11.41
C SER A 445 2.47 39.88 9.96
N LEU A 446 1.52 40.40 9.19
CA LEU A 446 1.78 40.84 7.81
C LEU A 446 2.60 42.14 7.73
N GLN A 447 2.71 42.86 8.83
CA GLN A 447 3.41 44.14 8.94
C GLN A 447 4.44 44.15 10.09
N GLY A 448 5.11 43.02 10.32
CA GLY A 448 6.12 42.83 11.35
C GLY A 448 7.50 43.42 11.03
N GLY A 449 7.66 44.14 9.91
CA GLY A 449 8.92 44.80 9.55
C GLY A 449 9.94 43.89 8.86
N SER A 450 9.54 42.72 8.36
CA SER A 450 10.43 41.74 7.72
C SER A 450 9.95 41.31 6.34
N GLY A 451 10.82 40.68 5.55
CA GLY A 451 10.49 40.12 4.24
C GLY A 451 9.56 38.91 4.31
N GLU A 452 9.62 38.18 5.42
CA GLU A 452 8.79 36.98 5.64
C GLU A 452 7.31 37.35 5.72
N VAL A 453 6.47 36.51 5.11
CA VAL A 453 5.02 36.68 5.12
C VAL A 453 4.33 35.33 5.08
N PRO A 454 3.32 35.07 5.94
CA PRO A 454 2.52 33.87 5.88
C PRO A 454 1.54 33.94 4.69
N LEU A 455 2.09 33.70 3.47
CA LEU A 455 1.30 33.68 2.23
C LEU A 455 0.32 32.51 2.24
N PHE A 456 0.73 31.38 2.80
CA PHE A 456 -0.08 30.17 2.91
C PHE A 456 -0.45 29.89 4.35
N THR A 457 -1.65 29.33 4.54
CA THR A 457 -2.22 28.98 5.85
C THR A 457 -2.77 27.55 5.83
N ASP A 458 -2.88 26.92 7.00
CA ASP A 458 -3.60 25.67 7.20
C ASP A 458 -5.08 25.99 7.49
N GLY A 459 -5.91 25.94 6.45
CA GLY A 459 -7.26 26.46 6.55
C GLY A 459 -7.24 27.97 6.90
N ASN A 460 -7.72 28.32 8.09
CA ASN A 460 -7.73 29.71 8.60
C ASN A 460 -6.63 29.99 9.64
N ALA A 461 -5.83 28.97 10.01
CA ALA A 461 -4.76 29.10 10.99
C ALA A 461 -3.38 29.26 10.29
N LEU A 462 -2.45 29.89 10.98
CA LEU A 462 -1.05 29.90 10.51
C LEU A 462 -0.50 28.47 10.45
N TYR A 463 0.32 28.19 9.44
CA TYR A 463 1.14 27.00 9.45
C TYR A 463 2.40 27.28 10.25
N THR A 464 2.61 26.56 11.34
CA THR A 464 3.75 26.72 12.26
C THR A 464 4.48 25.41 12.52
N GLY A 465 4.01 24.31 11.92
CA GLY A 465 4.51 22.96 12.22
C GLY A 465 3.99 22.40 13.55
N ALA A 466 2.90 22.96 14.11
CA ALA A 466 2.36 22.59 15.42
C ALA A 466 2.08 21.09 15.53
N ILE A 467 2.39 20.54 16.73
CA ILE A 467 2.12 19.16 17.11
C ILE A 467 1.13 19.16 18.27
N THR A 468 0.02 18.47 18.11
CA THR A 468 -1.08 18.38 19.08
C THR A 468 -1.57 16.94 19.20
N ALA A 469 -2.46 16.66 20.15
CA ALA A 469 -3.11 15.35 20.26
C ALA A 469 -3.87 14.92 18.98
N ALA A 470 -4.27 15.88 18.13
CA ALA A 470 -4.88 15.59 16.83
C ALA A 470 -3.84 15.21 15.73
N GLY A 471 -2.55 15.24 16.04
CA GLY A 471 -1.44 14.94 15.13
C GLY A 471 -0.60 16.17 14.77
N GLN A 472 0.34 15.97 13.84
CA GLN A 472 1.18 17.02 13.29
C GLN A 472 0.41 17.86 12.27
N GLN A 473 0.56 19.18 12.32
CA GLN A 473 -0.09 20.10 11.39
C GLN A 473 0.33 19.86 9.92
N SER A 474 1.53 19.35 9.69
CA SER A 474 2.01 18.97 8.35
C SER A 474 1.21 17.83 7.73
N VAL A 475 0.68 16.88 8.51
CA VAL A 475 -0.08 15.73 7.99
C VAL A 475 -1.42 16.20 7.41
N GLY A 476 -1.65 15.95 6.13
CA GLY A 476 -2.84 16.39 5.41
C GLY A 476 -2.87 17.88 5.08
N LEU A 477 -1.75 18.58 5.23
CA LEU A 477 -1.68 20.03 4.90
C LEU A 477 -2.01 20.27 3.44
N ALA A 478 -1.56 19.42 2.53
CA ALA A 478 -1.86 19.55 1.10
C ALA A 478 -3.36 19.60 0.79
N ALA A 479 -4.20 18.94 1.62
CA ALA A 479 -5.66 19.02 1.49
C ALA A 479 -6.28 20.31 2.05
N ARG A 480 -5.60 20.97 2.98
CA ARG A 480 -6.14 22.10 3.76
C ARG A 480 -5.48 23.43 3.45
N ILE A 481 -4.31 23.44 2.79
CA ILE A 481 -3.55 24.64 2.47
C ILE A 481 -4.39 25.63 1.67
N ARG A 482 -4.31 26.89 2.06
CA ARG A 482 -5.01 28.02 1.41
C ARG A 482 -4.13 29.25 1.37
N VAL A 483 -4.48 30.18 0.50
CA VAL A 483 -3.89 31.53 0.52
C VAL A 483 -4.46 32.30 1.72
N ASN A 484 -3.61 33.02 2.44
CA ASN A 484 -4.00 33.81 3.60
C ASN A 484 -5.10 34.83 3.22
N SER A 485 -6.25 34.72 3.85
CA SER A 485 -7.41 35.55 3.56
C SER A 485 -7.18 37.04 3.82
N GLN A 486 -6.25 37.41 4.72
CA GLN A 486 -5.90 38.79 4.97
C GLN A 486 -5.11 39.41 3.80
N LEU A 487 -4.32 38.61 3.06
CA LEU A 487 -3.64 39.05 1.83
C LEU A 487 -4.61 39.16 0.66
N VAL A 488 -5.60 38.28 0.61
CA VAL A 488 -6.67 38.35 -0.39
C VAL A 488 -7.51 39.61 -0.20
N GLY A 489 -7.79 39.98 1.07
CA GLY A 489 -8.54 41.20 1.41
C GLY A 489 -7.74 42.50 1.21
N ASP A 490 -6.41 42.42 1.36
CA ASP A 490 -5.51 43.58 1.18
C ASP A 490 -4.22 43.16 0.48
N PRO A 491 -4.20 43.12 -0.88
CA PRO A 491 -3.04 42.73 -1.66
C PRO A 491 -1.81 43.66 -1.48
N ALA A 492 -1.98 44.88 -0.94
CA ALA A 492 -0.85 45.78 -0.70
C ALA A 492 0.15 45.19 0.33
N LYS A 493 -0.33 44.35 1.24
CA LYS A 493 0.51 43.66 2.24
C LYS A 493 1.48 42.60 1.66
N LEU A 494 1.38 42.26 0.38
CA LEU A 494 2.40 41.49 -0.31
C LEU A 494 3.71 42.30 -0.52
N VAL A 495 3.65 43.62 -0.41
CA VAL A 495 4.77 44.53 -0.57
C VAL A 495 5.03 45.31 0.72
N GLN A 496 3.98 45.86 1.33
CA GLN A 496 4.08 46.70 2.51
C GLN A 496 4.20 45.85 3.78
N TYR A 497 5.44 45.69 4.27
CA TYR A 497 5.75 44.93 5.48
C TYR A 497 5.76 45.78 6.78
N ASN A 498 5.57 47.09 6.67
CA ASN A 498 5.29 48.02 7.76
C ASN A 498 4.49 49.24 7.27
N ALA A 499 4.02 50.07 8.20
CA ALA A 499 3.18 51.23 7.88
C ALA A 499 3.89 52.30 7.02
N THR A 500 5.23 52.33 7.01
CA THR A 500 6.05 53.31 6.26
C THR A 500 6.64 52.74 4.97
N THR A 501 6.42 51.46 4.66
CA THR A 501 6.94 50.84 3.44
C THR A 501 6.27 51.45 2.19
N PRO A 502 7.04 52.00 1.23
CA PRO A 502 6.50 52.49 -0.02
C PRO A 502 5.80 51.38 -0.82
N SER A 503 4.82 51.75 -1.67
CA SER A 503 4.11 50.80 -2.50
C SER A 503 4.98 50.13 -3.58
N GLY A 504 6.09 50.76 -3.97
CA GLY A 504 7.07 50.26 -4.93
C GLY A 504 8.28 49.58 -4.31
N ASP A 505 8.26 49.26 -3.00
CA ASP A 505 9.33 48.54 -2.33
C ASP A 505 9.45 47.11 -2.85
N THR A 506 10.67 46.66 -3.16
CA THR A 506 10.92 45.32 -3.71
C THR A 506 11.45 44.34 -2.68
N THR A 507 11.75 44.80 -1.45
CA THR A 507 12.40 43.96 -0.41
C THR A 507 11.64 42.64 -0.16
N ARG A 508 10.33 42.69 0.06
CA ARG A 508 9.51 41.48 0.28
C ARG A 508 9.30 40.68 -1.01
N PRO A 509 8.92 41.26 -2.15
CA PRO A 509 8.87 40.56 -3.41
C PRO A 509 10.15 39.82 -3.80
N ASP A 510 11.33 40.47 -3.65
CA ASP A 510 12.63 39.89 -3.94
C ASP A 510 12.94 38.72 -2.98
N PHE A 511 12.63 38.87 -1.68
CA PHE A 511 12.74 37.80 -0.70
C PHE A 511 11.88 36.59 -1.10
N LEU A 512 10.59 36.81 -1.43
CA LEU A 512 9.68 35.74 -1.85
C LEU A 512 10.20 35.01 -3.09
N TYR A 513 10.65 35.78 -4.10
CA TYR A 513 11.23 35.21 -5.32
C TYR A 513 12.47 34.37 -5.02
N GLN A 514 13.39 34.87 -4.18
CA GLN A 514 14.61 34.17 -3.80
C GLN A 514 14.28 32.88 -3.03
N GLN A 515 13.34 32.91 -2.08
CA GLN A 515 12.96 31.73 -1.33
C GLN A 515 12.32 30.65 -2.21
N LEU A 516 11.45 31.04 -3.15
CA LEU A 516 10.80 30.10 -4.07
C LEU A 516 11.78 29.49 -5.10
N THR A 517 12.82 30.21 -5.51
CA THR A 517 13.75 29.76 -6.56
C THR A 517 15.02 29.11 -6.01
N ALA A 518 15.58 29.63 -4.93
CA ALA A 518 16.87 29.21 -4.37
C ALA A 518 16.76 28.60 -2.97
N GLY A 519 15.65 28.79 -2.26
CA GLY A 519 15.40 28.23 -0.94
C GLY A 519 15.46 26.70 -0.98
N LYS A 520 16.28 26.11 -0.08
CA LYS A 520 16.44 24.66 0.06
C LYS A 520 15.83 24.22 1.35
N SER A 521 15.10 23.10 1.30
CA SER A 521 14.55 22.44 2.48
C SER A 521 15.04 21.00 2.56
N LEU A 522 15.08 20.47 3.77
CA LEU A 522 15.23 19.04 4.02
C LEU A 522 13.87 18.35 3.87
N TYR A 523 13.90 17.15 3.33
CA TYR A 523 12.73 16.30 3.17
C TYR A 523 12.94 14.99 3.92
N SER A 524 11.95 14.60 4.70
CA SER A 524 12.01 13.38 5.49
C SER A 524 12.18 12.14 4.59
N PRO A 525 12.94 11.12 5.03
CA PRO A 525 13.00 9.82 4.35
C PRO A 525 11.63 9.15 4.13
N SER A 526 10.61 9.52 4.89
CA SER A 526 9.23 9.06 4.67
C SER A 526 8.63 9.47 3.32
N THR A 527 9.20 10.46 2.63
CA THR A 527 8.88 10.80 1.24
C THR A 527 9.39 9.77 0.23
N GLY A 528 10.25 8.85 0.64
CA GLY A 528 10.96 7.91 -0.23
C GLY A 528 12.22 8.47 -0.86
N PHE A 529 12.62 9.69 -0.51
CA PHE A 529 13.85 10.33 -0.99
C PHE A 529 14.84 10.51 0.15
N GLY A 530 16.12 10.19 -0.15
CA GLY A 530 17.17 10.21 0.85
C GLY A 530 17.07 9.07 1.88
N THR A 531 18.01 9.07 2.80
CA THR A 531 18.09 8.14 3.92
C THR A 531 18.51 8.89 5.18
N SER A 532 18.49 8.24 6.35
CA SER A 532 19.02 8.82 7.59
C SER A 532 20.52 9.19 7.50
N THR A 533 21.30 8.45 6.69
CA THR A 533 22.74 8.72 6.49
C THR A 533 23.02 9.69 5.34
N LEU A 534 22.09 9.88 4.43
CA LEU A 534 22.17 10.79 3.29
C LEU A 534 20.83 11.54 3.14
N PRO A 535 20.61 12.58 3.95
CA PRO A 535 19.37 13.37 3.88
C PRO A 535 19.16 14.01 2.52
N PHE A 536 17.92 14.03 2.06
CA PHE A 536 17.57 14.67 0.80
C PHE A 536 17.26 16.15 1.02
N GLN A 537 18.07 17.02 0.43
CA GLN A 537 17.88 18.47 0.44
C GLN A 537 17.71 18.99 -0.99
N ALA A 538 16.64 19.73 -1.24
CA ALA A 538 16.32 20.24 -2.57
C ALA A 538 15.56 21.56 -2.50
N THR A 539 15.49 22.29 -3.65
CA THR A 539 14.52 23.36 -3.86
C THR A 539 13.13 22.78 -4.10
N LEU A 540 12.09 23.57 -3.91
CA LEU A 540 10.70 23.16 -4.18
C LEU A 540 10.51 22.69 -5.64
N SER A 541 11.12 23.38 -6.61
CA SER A 541 11.07 22.98 -8.01
C SER A 541 11.67 21.60 -8.23
N ASN A 542 12.89 21.36 -7.72
CA ASN A 542 13.55 20.07 -7.86
C ASN A 542 12.77 18.95 -7.14
N PHE A 543 12.20 19.25 -5.99
CA PHE A 543 11.39 18.26 -5.26
C PHE A 543 10.10 17.90 -6.02
N SER A 544 9.39 18.88 -6.60
CA SER A 544 8.18 18.60 -7.41
C SER A 544 8.49 17.76 -8.65
N GLN A 545 9.62 18.03 -9.33
CA GLN A 545 10.10 17.24 -10.46
C GLN A 545 10.46 15.81 -10.05
N GLN A 546 11.16 15.67 -8.91
CA GLN A 546 11.55 14.37 -8.38
C GLN A 546 10.32 13.51 -8.04
N ILE A 547 9.28 14.10 -7.42
CA ILE A 547 8.02 13.42 -7.14
C ILE A 547 7.38 12.93 -8.45
N ALA A 548 7.18 13.82 -9.42
CA ALA A 548 6.53 13.47 -10.68
C ALA A 548 7.30 12.36 -11.44
N SER A 549 8.64 12.46 -11.47
CA SER A 549 9.49 11.43 -12.09
C SER A 549 9.42 10.09 -11.36
N ALA A 550 9.43 10.09 -10.01
CA ALA A 550 9.35 8.88 -9.22
C ALA A 550 8.00 8.17 -9.37
N GLN A 551 6.90 8.94 -9.43
CA GLN A 551 5.56 8.37 -9.65
C GLN A 551 5.42 7.79 -11.07
N GLY A 552 5.93 8.47 -12.09
CA GLY A 552 5.99 7.95 -13.46
C GLY A 552 6.79 6.65 -13.54
N GLN A 553 8.01 6.63 -12.99
CA GLN A 553 8.85 5.44 -12.98
C GLN A 553 8.22 4.27 -12.20
N ALA A 554 7.55 4.56 -11.07
CA ALA A 554 6.85 3.54 -10.30
C ALA A 554 5.69 2.90 -11.09
N ALA A 555 4.91 3.71 -11.83
CA ALA A 555 3.83 3.22 -12.67
C ALA A 555 4.35 2.40 -13.86
N ASP A 556 5.39 2.88 -14.56
CA ASP A 556 6.01 2.17 -15.67
C ASP A 556 6.62 0.83 -15.23
N THR A 557 7.33 0.83 -14.09
CA THR A 557 7.91 -0.41 -13.52
C THR A 557 6.82 -1.40 -13.12
N ALA A 558 5.75 -0.92 -12.48
CA ALA A 558 4.64 -1.79 -12.09
C ALA A 558 3.94 -2.40 -13.31
N LYS A 559 3.75 -1.61 -14.38
CA LYS A 559 3.21 -2.10 -15.64
C LYS A 559 4.10 -3.18 -16.28
N GLN A 560 5.42 -2.96 -16.35
CA GLN A 560 6.35 -3.94 -16.89
C GLN A 560 6.32 -5.26 -16.10
N ILE A 561 6.21 -5.18 -14.77
CA ILE A 561 6.08 -6.37 -13.92
C ILE A 561 4.76 -7.09 -14.19
N ALA A 562 3.64 -6.36 -14.30
CA ALA A 562 2.34 -6.94 -14.60
C ALA A 562 2.34 -7.64 -15.98
N ASP A 563 2.79 -6.94 -17.03
CA ASP A 563 2.91 -7.50 -18.38
C ASP A 563 3.79 -8.79 -18.38
N GLY A 564 4.88 -8.81 -17.60
CA GLY A 564 5.76 -9.98 -17.45
C GLY A 564 5.07 -11.15 -16.74
N GLN A 565 4.35 -10.89 -15.66
CA GLN A 565 3.60 -11.91 -14.92
C GLN A 565 2.47 -12.51 -15.78
N ASP A 566 1.77 -11.69 -16.55
CA ASP A 566 0.73 -12.14 -17.46
C ASP A 566 1.26 -13.08 -18.54
N VAL A 567 2.44 -12.80 -19.10
CA VAL A 567 3.10 -13.70 -20.08
C VAL A 567 3.42 -15.06 -19.44
N VAL A 568 3.97 -15.07 -18.22
CA VAL A 568 4.28 -16.32 -17.51
C VAL A 568 3.00 -17.10 -17.21
N LEU A 569 1.99 -16.44 -16.65
CA LEU A 569 0.70 -17.05 -16.31
C LEU A 569 0.02 -17.63 -17.56
N SER A 570 -0.06 -16.86 -18.65
CA SER A 570 -0.68 -17.31 -19.89
C SER A 570 0.05 -18.52 -20.50
N THR A 571 1.39 -18.55 -20.43
CA THR A 571 2.21 -19.67 -20.89
C THR A 571 1.91 -20.94 -20.08
N LEU A 572 1.82 -20.82 -18.76
CA LEU A 572 1.49 -21.95 -17.88
C LEU A 572 0.04 -22.44 -18.12
N GLN A 573 -0.91 -21.53 -18.31
CA GLN A 573 -2.28 -21.88 -18.64
C GLN A 573 -2.40 -22.58 -19.99
N GLN A 574 -1.68 -22.12 -21.02
CA GLN A 574 -1.61 -22.81 -22.31
C GLN A 574 -1.04 -24.22 -22.18
N LYS A 575 0.03 -24.39 -21.41
CA LYS A 575 0.62 -25.70 -21.14
C LYS A 575 -0.35 -26.60 -20.38
N PHE A 576 -1.04 -26.06 -19.37
CA PHE A 576 -2.07 -26.78 -18.62
C PHE A 576 -3.22 -27.23 -19.53
N ASN A 577 -3.74 -26.34 -20.36
CA ASN A 577 -4.82 -26.67 -21.30
C ASN A 577 -4.39 -27.71 -22.33
N SER A 578 -3.12 -27.71 -22.75
CA SER A 578 -2.60 -28.74 -23.68
C SER A 578 -2.46 -30.13 -23.03
N GLN A 579 -2.24 -30.20 -21.71
CA GLN A 579 -2.05 -31.45 -20.98
C GLN A 579 -3.32 -31.96 -20.31
N SER A 580 -4.09 -31.07 -19.70
CA SER A 580 -5.24 -31.39 -18.85
C SER A 580 -6.58 -30.98 -19.48
N GLY A 581 -6.56 -30.18 -20.52
CA GLY A 581 -7.75 -29.72 -21.26
C GLY A 581 -8.30 -30.78 -22.22
N VAL A 582 -9.44 -30.47 -22.82
CA VAL A 582 -10.13 -31.33 -23.77
C VAL A 582 -9.71 -30.95 -25.20
N ASN A 583 -9.16 -31.91 -25.94
CA ASN A 583 -8.96 -31.81 -27.38
C ASN A 583 -10.17 -32.44 -28.08
N ILE A 584 -11.01 -31.63 -28.71
CA ILE A 584 -12.26 -32.09 -29.35
C ILE A 584 -11.98 -33.14 -30.41
N ASP A 585 -10.93 -33.02 -31.24
CA ASP A 585 -10.62 -33.96 -32.30
C ASP A 585 -10.24 -35.35 -31.74
N GLU A 586 -9.44 -35.37 -30.66
CA GLU A 586 -9.07 -36.61 -29.96
C GLU A 586 -10.31 -37.25 -29.30
N GLU A 587 -11.14 -36.46 -28.62
CA GLU A 587 -12.35 -36.97 -27.98
C GLU A 587 -13.36 -37.49 -29.02
N MET A 588 -13.51 -36.84 -30.17
CA MET A 588 -14.38 -37.33 -31.26
C MET A 588 -13.87 -38.64 -31.89
N ALA A 589 -12.55 -38.76 -32.08
CA ALA A 589 -11.95 -40.02 -32.54
C ALA A 589 -12.14 -41.14 -31.50
N HIS A 590 -11.97 -40.82 -30.21
CA HIS A 590 -12.22 -41.77 -29.10
C HIS A 590 -13.69 -42.16 -29.02
N LEU A 591 -14.62 -41.23 -29.17
CA LEU A 591 -16.06 -41.46 -29.20
C LEU A 591 -16.45 -42.46 -30.32
N LEU A 592 -15.94 -42.30 -31.54
CA LEU A 592 -16.13 -43.23 -32.64
C LEU A 592 -15.58 -44.63 -32.35
N SER A 593 -14.41 -44.71 -31.72
CA SER A 593 -13.82 -45.98 -31.27
C SER A 593 -14.70 -46.69 -30.24
N LEU A 594 -15.17 -45.94 -29.22
CA LEU A 594 -16.07 -46.46 -28.19
C LEU A 594 -17.44 -46.92 -28.77
N GLN A 595 -18.00 -46.18 -29.73
CA GLN A 595 -19.23 -46.59 -30.43
C GLN A 595 -19.06 -47.91 -31.19
N ASN A 596 -17.95 -48.08 -31.89
CA ASN A 596 -17.59 -49.31 -32.59
C ASN A 596 -17.41 -50.48 -31.60
N ALA A 597 -16.70 -50.26 -30.49
CA ALA A 597 -16.51 -51.26 -29.45
C ALA A 597 -17.83 -51.65 -28.75
N TYR A 598 -18.70 -50.66 -28.48
CA TYR A 598 -20.05 -50.90 -27.96
C TYR A 598 -20.90 -51.77 -28.92
N ALA A 599 -20.92 -51.42 -30.21
CA ALA A 599 -21.64 -52.20 -31.23
C ALA A 599 -21.11 -53.63 -31.37
N ALA A 600 -19.78 -53.84 -31.28
CA ALA A 600 -19.15 -55.15 -31.28
C ALA A 600 -19.58 -56.01 -30.10
N ASN A 601 -19.52 -55.46 -28.86
CA ASN A 601 -19.96 -56.14 -27.65
C ASN A 601 -21.45 -56.47 -27.65
N ALA A 602 -22.31 -55.59 -28.20
CA ALA A 602 -23.75 -55.83 -28.36
C ALA A 602 -24.03 -56.98 -29.34
N ARG A 603 -23.26 -57.07 -30.44
CA ARG A 603 -23.37 -58.21 -31.38
C ARG A 603 -22.97 -59.53 -30.74
N VAL A 604 -21.88 -59.56 -29.97
CA VAL A 604 -21.45 -60.75 -29.21
C VAL A 604 -22.57 -61.18 -28.26
N MET A 605 -23.19 -60.24 -27.55
CA MET A 605 -24.29 -60.52 -26.64
C MET A 605 -25.51 -61.11 -27.34
N SER A 606 -25.86 -60.53 -28.51
CA SER A 606 -26.95 -61.06 -29.34
C SER A 606 -26.66 -62.49 -29.86
N THR A 607 -25.46 -62.77 -30.32
CA THR A 607 -25.02 -64.08 -30.78
C THR A 607 -25.06 -65.12 -29.62
N VAL A 608 -24.53 -64.75 -28.45
CA VAL A 608 -24.56 -65.62 -27.25
C VAL A 608 -26.01 -65.92 -26.83
N LYS A 609 -26.91 -64.91 -26.87
CA LYS A 609 -28.35 -65.10 -26.62
C LYS A 609 -28.98 -66.09 -27.62
N GLN A 610 -28.73 -65.93 -28.93
CA GLN A 610 -29.22 -66.88 -29.94
C GLN A 610 -28.70 -68.29 -29.70
N MET A 611 -27.45 -68.46 -29.27
CA MET A 611 -26.89 -69.77 -28.91
C MET A 611 -27.59 -70.39 -27.67
N PHE A 612 -27.91 -69.53 -26.66
CA PHE A 612 -28.71 -69.98 -25.51
C PHE A 612 -30.11 -70.40 -25.90
N ASP A 613 -30.78 -69.59 -26.73
CA ASP A 613 -32.11 -69.87 -27.22
C ASP A 613 -32.18 -71.20 -28.07
N SER A 614 -31.14 -71.46 -28.86
CA SER A 614 -30.98 -72.71 -29.62
C SER A 614 -30.73 -73.93 -28.68
N LEU A 615 -29.91 -73.74 -27.60
CA LEU A 615 -29.70 -74.81 -26.61
C LEU A 615 -30.94 -75.17 -25.78
N MET A 616 -31.82 -74.20 -25.56
CA MET A 616 -33.08 -74.39 -24.84
C MET A 616 -34.21 -75.06 -25.71
N GLN A 617 -34.05 -75.08 -27.05
CA GLN A 617 -34.97 -75.73 -28.01
C GLN A 617 -34.60 -77.19 -28.30
N VAL A 618 -33.47 -77.66 -27.82
CA VAL A 618 -33.00 -79.06 -27.82
C VAL A 618 -33.27 -79.73 -26.52
#